data_2b0aa08bd737ed8d219bd60bd0b6a174
#
_entry.id   2b0aa08bd737ed8d219bd60bd0b6a174
#
_cell.length_a   1.000
_cell.length_b   1.000
_cell.length_c   1.000
_cell.angle_alpha   90.00
_cell.angle_beta   90.00
_cell.angle_gamma   90.00
#
_symmetry.space_group_name_H-M   'P 1'
#
loop_
_entity.id
_entity.type
_entity.pdbx_description
1 polymer ?
#
loop_
_entity_poly.entity_id
_entity_poly.type
_entity_poly.pdbx_seq_one_letter_code
_entity_poly.pdbx_strand_id
1 'polypeptide(L)'
;MNLPMSKKYLWIAVPALFIALGVFGISRMSRADSVTLPAGTQIQVKLDQSIATNRTTSGDPFEASVAAPVLIDGKTVIPMNAPVKGRIVSVRESGRLAGVARMRMALESVEVNGTEYQLHTGDFSRRGANHKKRNWAMIGGGAGGGALVSALAAGGKGALIGGPIGAGAGIAAAALTGKKDFVLPAETLLTFELMNPVNVEVKG
;
A
#
# COMPACT_ATOMS: atom_id res chain seq x y z
N MET A 1 34.72 32.85 68.94
CA MET A 1 33.57 33.75 68.69
C MET A 1 32.47 32.91 68.12
N ASN A 2 31.60 32.32 68.99
CA ASN A 2 30.51 31.45 68.61
C ASN A 2 29.25 32.27 68.32
N LEU A 3 28.82 32.27 67.09
CA LEU A 3 27.54 32.87 66.67
C LEU A 3 26.43 31.84 66.90
N PRO A 4 25.41 32.15 67.74
CA PRO A 4 24.28 31.24 67.90
C PRO A 4 23.37 31.36 66.68
N MET A 5 23.39 30.35 65.81
CA MET A 5 22.41 30.25 64.76
C MET A 5 21.02 29.98 65.40
N SER A 6 20.17 30.97 65.36
CA SER A 6 18.80 30.93 65.89
C SER A 6 17.98 29.92 65.10
N LYS A 7 17.37 28.96 65.77
CA LYS A 7 16.46 27.90 65.20
C LYS A 7 15.34 28.43 64.28
N LYS A 8 15.13 29.75 64.24
CA LYS A 8 14.12 30.42 63.42
C LYS A 8 14.42 30.41 61.90
N TYR A 9 15.70 30.30 61.51
CA TYR A 9 16.11 30.31 60.09
C TYR A 9 16.11 28.94 59.47
N LEU A 10 16.03 27.84 60.28
CA LEU A 10 16.00 26.48 59.79
C LEU A 10 14.69 26.15 59.09
N TRP A 11 13.57 26.81 59.49
CA TRP A 11 12.25 26.60 58.92
C TRP A 11 12.02 27.31 57.58
N ILE A 12 12.85 28.27 57.23
CA ILE A 12 12.75 29.00 55.97
C ILE A 12 13.70 28.43 54.90
N ALA A 13 14.80 27.80 55.32
CA ALA A 13 15.79 27.24 54.41
C ALA A 13 15.34 25.90 53.73
N VAL A 14 14.49 25.14 54.40
CA VAL A 14 14.05 23.85 53.90
C VAL A 14 13.07 23.97 52.68
N PRO A 15 12.05 24.87 52.70
CA PRO A 15 11.17 25.03 51.54
C PRO A 15 11.87 25.67 50.34
N ALA A 16 12.87 26.58 50.57
CA ALA A 16 13.64 27.21 49.47
C ALA A 16 14.51 26.21 48.70
N LEU A 17 15.04 25.19 49.36
CA LEU A 17 15.82 24.11 48.75
C LEU A 17 14.94 23.18 47.88
N PHE A 18 13.72 22.89 48.31
CA PHE A 18 12.76 22.08 47.51
C PHE A 18 12.26 22.83 46.28
N ILE A 19 12.08 24.14 46.32
CA ILE A 19 11.69 24.94 45.16
C ILE A 19 12.84 25.00 44.13
N ALA A 20 14.09 25.11 44.58
CA ALA A 20 15.27 25.14 43.70
C ALA A 20 15.47 23.76 43.00
N LEU A 21 15.23 22.64 43.65
CA LEU A 21 15.29 21.30 43.05
C LEU A 21 14.13 21.02 42.12
N GLY A 22 12.93 21.56 42.37
CA GLY A 22 11.74 21.44 41.51
C GLY A 22 11.88 22.21 40.20
N VAL A 23 12.54 23.32 40.16
CA VAL A 23 12.75 24.13 38.93
C VAL A 23 13.83 23.55 38.02
N PHE A 24 14.80 22.78 38.56
CA PHE A 24 15.86 22.17 37.75
C PHE A 24 15.42 20.91 37.01
N GLY A 25 14.26 20.34 37.38
CA GLY A 25 13.69 19.11 36.78
C GLY A 25 12.89 19.33 35.49
N ILE A 26 12.51 20.58 35.14
CA ILE A 26 11.55 20.86 34.06
C ILE A 26 12.27 21.24 32.72
N SER A 27 13.60 21.33 32.68
CA SER A 27 14.33 21.91 31.56
C SER A 27 14.83 20.91 30.50
N ARG A 28 14.31 19.70 30.44
CA ARG A 28 14.55 18.76 29.33
C ARG A 28 13.27 18.42 28.57
N MET A 29 12.51 19.43 28.19
CA MET A 29 11.65 19.27 27.03
C MET A 29 12.58 19.24 25.81
N SER A 30 12.88 18.03 25.35
CA SER A 30 13.52 17.85 24.05
C SER A 30 12.67 18.60 23.02
N ARG A 31 13.20 19.68 22.44
CA ARG A 31 12.59 20.30 21.29
C ARG A 31 12.57 19.23 20.20
N ALA A 32 11.40 18.75 19.86
CA ALA A 32 11.23 18.00 18.66
C ALA A 32 11.49 18.96 17.49
N ASP A 33 12.55 18.70 16.74
CA ASP A 33 12.80 19.44 15.49
C ASP A 33 11.74 19.02 14.48
N SER A 34 10.95 19.95 13.98
CA SER A 34 10.01 19.65 12.88
C SER A 34 10.75 19.72 11.55
N VAL A 35 10.68 18.66 10.77
CA VAL A 35 11.23 18.56 9.42
C VAL A 35 10.11 18.44 8.42
N THR A 36 10.14 19.26 7.37
CA THR A 36 9.14 19.21 6.30
C THR A 36 9.58 18.22 5.22
N LEU A 37 8.76 17.22 4.97
CA LEU A 37 8.85 16.35 3.79
C LEU A 37 8.26 17.11 2.60
N PRO A 38 9.02 17.42 1.55
CA PRO A 38 8.50 18.13 0.37
C PRO A 38 7.58 17.24 -0.46
N ALA A 39 6.69 17.85 -1.23
CA ALA A 39 5.98 17.14 -2.30
C ALA A 39 6.99 16.54 -3.28
N GLY A 40 6.65 15.38 -3.88
CA GLY A 40 7.56 14.60 -4.72
C GLY A 40 8.43 13.61 -3.94
N THR A 41 8.41 13.65 -2.59
CA THR A 41 9.13 12.65 -1.77
C THR A 41 8.58 11.26 -2.05
N GLN A 42 9.47 10.32 -2.38
CA GLN A 42 9.13 8.92 -2.58
C GLN A 42 9.16 8.16 -1.26
N ILE A 43 8.06 7.48 -0.97
CA ILE A 43 7.91 6.62 0.21
C ILE A 43 7.76 5.19 -0.29
N GLN A 44 8.76 4.36 0.00
CA GLN A 44 8.72 2.94 -0.32
C GLN A 44 8.16 2.18 0.88
N VAL A 45 7.10 1.41 0.64
CA VAL A 45 6.45 0.59 1.67
C VAL A 45 6.40 -0.86 1.26
N LYS A 46 6.28 -1.71 2.24
CA LYS A 46 6.15 -3.15 2.13
C LYS A 46 4.78 -3.54 2.69
N LEU A 47 3.99 -4.28 1.93
CA LEU A 47 2.67 -4.74 2.38
C LEU A 47 2.82 -5.73 3.54
N ASP A 48 2.05 -5.55 4.60
CA ASP A 48 2.03 -6.46 5.75
C ASP A 48 1.07 -7.64 5.50
N GLN A 49 0.16 -7.50 4.54
CA GLN A 49 -0.82 -8.52 4.17
C GLN A 49 -0.96 -8.67 2.65
N SER A 50 -1.45 -9.82 2.20
CA SER A 50 -1.74 -10.02 0.79
C SER A 50 -3.06 -9.35 0.38
N ILE A 51 -3.06 -8.66 -0.75
CA ILE A 51 -4.23 -7.96 -1.30
C ILE A 51 -4.60 -8.58 -2.65
N ALA A 52 -5.85 -9.04 -2.80
CA ALA A 52 -6.33 -9.71 -4.00
C ALA A 52 -7.52 -8.95 -4.61
N THR A 53 -7.52 -8.75 -5.94
CA THR A 53 -8.59 -7.99 -6.63
C THR A 53 -9.97 -8.61 -6.52
N ASN A 54 -10.07 -9.91 -6.23
CA ASN A 54 -11.33 -10.64 -6.08
C ASN A 54 -11.86 -10.70 -4.63
N ARG A 55 -11.15 -10.12 -3.68
CA ARG A 55 -11.51 -10.11 -2.24
C ARG A 55 -11.53 -8.72 -1.64
N THR A 56 -11.07 -7.73 -2.40
CA THR A 56 -10.88 -6.37 -1.93
C THR A 56 -11.85 -5.46 -2.65
N THR A 57 -12.43 -4.52 -1.93
CA THR A 57 -13.40 -3.54 -2.42
C THR A 57 -12.76 -2.14 -2.44
N SER A 58 -13.28 -1.24 -3.28
CA SER A 58 -12.88 0.17 -3.24
C SER A 58 -13.28 0.78 -1.90
N GLY A 59 -12.35 1.46 -1.27
CA GLY A 59 -12.51 2.02 0.07
C GLY A 59 -11.90 1.17 1.19
N ASP A 60 -11.55 -0.10 0.94
CA ASP A 60 -10.95 -0.96 1.95
C ASP A 60 -9.60 -0.41 2.41
N PRO A 61 -9.32 -0.42 3.72
CA PRO A 61 -8.02 -0.07 4.25
C PRO A 61 -7.01 -1.20 4.02
N PHE A 62 -5.73 -0.85 3.99
CA PHE A 62 -4.63 -1.80 4.06
C PHE A 62 -3.53 -1.28 4.97
N GLU A 63 -2.74 -2.21 5.50
CA GLU A 63 -1.60 -1.94 6.36
C GLU A 63 -0.31 -2.28 5.62
N ALA A 64 0.70 -1.46 5.86
CA ALA A 64 2.02 -1.60 5.30
C ALA A 64 3.07 -1.02 6.27
N SER A 65 4.32 -1.35 6.05
CA SER A 65 5.45 -0.82 6.80
C SER A 65 6.43 -0.13 5.85
N VAL A 66 7.07 0.94 6.29
CA VAL A 66 8.09 1.64 5.50
C VAL A 66 9.26 0.70 5.23
N ALA A 67 9.56 0.46 3.96
CA ALA A 67 10.61 -0.48 3.54
C ALA A 67 12.02 0.12 3.55
N ALA A 68 12.12 1.43 3.32
CA ALA A 68 13.37 2.16 3.35
C ALA A 68 13.18 3.49 4.09
N PRO A 69 14.13 3.91 4.95
CA PRO A 69 13.99 5.15 5.70
C PRO A 69 13.95 6.35 4.75
N VAL A 70 13.10 7.33 5.07
CA VAL A 70 13.05 8.60 4.32
C VAL A 70 13.95 9.61 5.03
N LEU A 71 14.96 10.09 4.30
CA LEU A 71 15.93 11.05 4.81
C LEU A 71 15.75 12.41 4.14
N ILE A 72 15.83 13.47 4.94
CA ILE A 72 15.88 14.86 4.47
C ILE A 72 17.11 15.50 5.11
N ASP A 73 18.00 16.05 4.30
CA ASP A 73 19.26 16.68 4.74
C ASP A 73 20.10 15.78 5.67
N GLY A 74 20.11 14.47 5.38
CA GLY A 74 20.84 13.46 6.15
C GLY A 74 20.18 13.06 7.48
N LYS A 75 19.03 13.64 7.84
CA LYS A 75 18.25 13.27 9.02
C LYS A 75 17.17 12.25 8.61
N THR A 76 17.02 11.17 9.36
CA THR A 76 15.90 10.21 9.17
C THR A 76 14.61 10.84 9.69
N VAL A 77 13.68 11.11 8.77
CA VAL A 77 12.36 11.68 9.09
C VAL A 77 11.33 10.60 9.29
N ILE A 78 11.29 9.61 8.40
CA ILE A 78 10.46 8.42 8.58
C ILE A 78 11.39 7.22 8.72
N PRO A 79 11.40 6.52 9.86
CA PRO A 79 12.26 5.35 10.05
C PRO A 79 11.77 4.15 9.24
N MET A 80 12.68 3.22 8.97
CA MET A 80 12.32 1.90 8.44
C MET A 80 11.37 1.18 9.41
N ASN A 81 10.45 0.40 8.86
CA ASN A 81 9.39 -0.32 9.59
C ASN A 81 8.36 0.60 10.31
N ALA A 82 8.33 1.89 10.03
CA ALA A 82 7.25 2.75 10.50
C ALA A 82 5.91 2.24 9.96
N PRO A 83 4.87 2.09 10.82
CA PRO A 83 3.56 1.65 10.38
C PRO A 83 2.92 2.67 9.44
N VAL A 84 2.30 2.18 8.37
CA VAL A 84 1.62 2.98 7.35
C VAL A 84 0.24 2.42 7.12
N LYS A 85 -0.75 3.29 7.09
CA LYS A 85 -2.11 2.95 6.66
C LYS A 85 -2.36 3.52 5.28
N GLY A 86 -3.01 2.73 4.45
CA GLY A 86 -3.43 3.15 3.13
C GLY A 86 -4.84 2.69 2.83
N ARG A 87 -5.34 3.13 1.68
CA ARG A 87 -6.68 2.78 1.19
C ARG A 87 -6.65 2.34 -0.25
N ILE A 88 -7.52 1.39 -0.57
CA ILE A 88 -7.80 1.00 -1.94
C ILE A 88 -8.69 2.07 -2.58
N VAL A 89 -8.11 2.88 -3.45
CA VAL A 89 -8.82 3.96 -4.14
C VAL A 89 -9.84 3.40 -5.12
N SER A 90 -9.45 2.39 -5.89
CA SER A 90 -10.37 1.67 -6.75
C SER A 90 -9.84 0.28 -7.07
N VAL A 91 -10.76 -0.68 -7.19
CA VAL A 91 -10.47 -2.02 -7.66
C VAL A 91 -11.46 -2.39 -8.76
N ARG A 92 -10.97 -3.10 -9.75
CA ARG A 92 -11.77 -3.72 -10.80
C ARG A 92 -11.28 -5.15 -10.98
N GLU A 93 -12.17 -6.09 -10.82
CA GLU A 93 -11.92 -7.49 -11.13
C GLU A 93 -11.74 -7.70 -12.63
N SER A 94 -11.10 -8.80 -12.98
CA SER A 94 -11.03 -9.22 -14.38
C SER A 94 -12.36 -9.85 -14.82
N GLY A 95 -12.83 -9.49 -16.00
CA GLY A 95 -13.95 -10.19 -16.61
C GLY A 95 -13.55 -11.59 -17.11
N ARG A 96 -14.53 -12.49 -17.30
CA ARG A 96 -14.26 -13.85 -17.78
C ARG A 96 -13.75 -13.89 -19.21
N LEU A 97 -14.34 -13.12 -20.11
CA LEU A 97 -13.99 -13.05 -21.53
C LEU A 97 -13.17 -11.79 -21.87
N ALA A 98 -13.49 -10.69 -21.23
CA ALA A 98 -12.85 -9.39 -21.47
C ALA A 98 -12.72 -8.61 -20.17
N GLY A 99 -11.86 -7.58 -20.19
CA GLY A 99 -11.54 -6.80 -19.01
C GLY A 99 -10.22 -7.25 -18.36
N VAL A 100 -9.52 -6.29 -17.79
CA VAL A 100 -8.24 -6.51 -17.13
C VAL A 100 -8.41 -6.04 -15.69
N ALA A 101 -8.04 -6.88 -14.74
CA ALA A 101 -8.01 -6.50 -13.33
C ALA A 101 -7.14 -5.26 -13.13
N ARG A 102 -7.60 -4.31 -12.34
CA ARG A 102 -6.89 -3.10 -11.99
C ARG A 102 -7.09 -2.79 -10.51
N MET A 103 -6.07 -2.26 -9.89
CA MET A 103 -6.11 -1.78 -8.52
C MET A 103 -5.35 -0.46 -8.44
N ARG A 104 -5.92 0.50 -7.76
CA ARG A 104 -5.26 1.76 -7.38
C ARG A 104 -5.30 1.87 -5.88
N MET A 105 -4.19 2.30 -5.30
CA MET A 105 -3.95 2.37 -3.87
C MET A 105 -3.29 3.69 -3.56
N ALA A 106 -3.57 4.27 -2.39
CA ALA A 106 -2.90 5.47 -1.89
C ALA A 106 -2.59 5.31 -0.39
N LEU A 107 -1.55 5.99 0.08
CA LEU A 107 -1.27 6.07 1.52
C LEU A 107 -2.09 7.20 2.13
N GLU A 108 -2.60 6.97 3.33
CA GLU A 108 -3.38 7.95 4.12
C GLU A 108 -2.63 8.47 5.32
N SER A 109 -1.84 7.64 5.99
CA SER A 109 -1.08 8.07 7.17
C SER A 109 0.17 7.23 7.39
N VAL A 110 1.13 7.80 8.12
CA VAL A 110 2.31 7.12 8.65
C VAL A 110 2.46 7.44 10.13
N GLU A 111 2.84 6.46 10.92
CA GLU A 111 3.14 6.64 12.33
C GLU A 111 4.65 6.83 12.52
N VAL A 112 5.04 7.95 13.09
CA VAL A 112 6.44 8.25 13.43
C VAL A 112 6.53 8.63 14.90
N ASN A 113 7.36 7.92 15.66
CA ASN A 113 7.54 8.13 17.09
C ASN A 113 6.24 8.10 17.92
N GLY A 114 5.24 7.30 17.50
CA GLY A 114 3.94 7.20 18.18
C GLY A 114 2.95 8.32 17.80
N THR A 115 3.31 9.17 16.85
CA THR A 115 2.43 10.21 16.30
C THR A 115 2.01 9.86 14.88
N GLU A 116 0.72 9.94 14.59
CA GLU A 116 0.18 9.66 13.24
C GLU A 116 0.15 10.94 12.41
N TYR A 117 0.80 10.92 11.26
CA TYR A 117 0.87 12.03 10.30
C TYR A 117 0.05 11.67 9.06
N GLN A 118 -0.86 12.57 8.67
CA GLN A 118 -1.67 12.39 7.48
C GLN A 118 -0.83 12.58 6.21
N LEU A 119 -0.95 11.65 5.28
CA LEU A 119 -0.28 11.66 3.98
C LEU A 119 -1.31 11.87 2.87
N HIS A 120 -0.89 12.58 1.84
CA HIS A 120 -1.63 12.66 0.58
C HIS A 120 -0.67 12.22 -0.52
N THR A 121 -0.82 10.99 -0.97
CA THR A 121 0.06 10.43 -2.00
C THR A 121 -0.66 10.27 -3.34
N GLY A 122 0.12 10.23 -4.41
CA GLY A 122 -0.35 9.76 -5.70
C GLY A 122 -0.76 8.29 -5.66
N ASP A 123 -1.60 7.89 -6.62
CA ASP A 123 -2.10 6.52 -6.69
C ASP A 123 -1.02 5.55 -7.22
N PHE A 124 -0.70 4.53 -6.47
CA PHE A 124 -0.03 3.35 -7.03
C PHE A 124 -1.05 2.57 -7.86
N SER A 125 -0.75 2.32 -9.14
CA SER A 125 -1.65 1.61 -10.06
C SER A 125 -1.03 0.31 -10.57
N ARG A 126 -1.73 -0.81 -10.37
CA ARG A 126 -1.37 -2.12 -10.94
C ARG A 126 -2.44 -2.63 -11.87
N ARG A 127 -2.00 -3.21 -12.99
CA ARG A 127 -2.86 -3.84 -13.98
C ARG A 127 -2.51 -5.31 -14.09
N GLY A 128 -3.52 -6.18 -14.06
CA GLY A 128 -3.38 -7.62 -14.26
C GLY A 128 -3.09 -8.00 -15.71
N ALA A 129 -2.94 -9.31 -15.94
CA ALA A 129 -2.66 -9.84 -17.27
C ALA A 129 -3.86 -9.74 -18.22
N ASN A 130 -3.57 -9.55 -19.49
CA ASN A 130 -4.56 -9.43 -20.54
C ASN A 130 -5.04 -10.84 -21.01
N HIS A 131 -6.33 -10.97 -21.30
CA HIS A 131 -6.93 -12.22 -21.78
C HIS A 131 -6.83 -12.42 -23.30
N LYS A 132 -6.53 -11.36 -24.08
CA LYS A 132 -6.63 -11.40 -25.55
C LYS A 132 -5.95 -12.61 -26.18
N LYS A 133 -4.70 -12.85 -25.85
CA LYS A 133 -3.90 -13.93 -26.47
C LYS A 133 -4.48 -15.33 -26.19
N ARG A 134 -4.93 -15.58 -24.95
CA ARG A 134 -5.56 -16.85 -24.56
C ARG A 134 -6.92 -17.05 -25.22
N ASN A 135 -7.76 -16.00 -25.19
CA ASN A 135 -9.11 -16.09 -25.76
C ASN A 135 -9.06 -16.31 -27.28
N TRP A 136 -8.16 -15.61 -27.99
CA TRP A 136 -7.95 -15.87 -29.41
C TRP A 136 -7.46 -17.31 -29.69
N ALA A 137 -6.56 -17.83 -28.88
CA ALA A 137 -6.10 -19.22 -29.03
C ALA A 137 -7.22 -20.24 -28.77
N MET A 138 -8.09 -20.00 -27.77
CA MET A 138 -9.22 -20.90 -27.47
C MET A 138 -10.31 -20.82 -28.54
N ILE A 139 -10.71 -19.61 -28.95
CA ILE A 139 -11.76 -19.42 -29.98
C ILE A 139 -11.24 -19.89 -31.35
N GLY A 140 -10.04 -19.51 -31.75
CA GLY A 140 -9.44 -19.91 -33.00
C GLY A 140 -9.12 -21.42 -33.06
N GLY A 141 -8.61 -21.97 -31.96
CA GLY A 141 -8.35 -23.41 -31.83
C GLY A 141 -9.64 -24.25 -31.85
N GLY A 142 -10.70 -23.77 -31.16
CA GLY A 142 -12.01 -24.40 -31.19
C GLY A 142 -12.63 -24.40 -32.58
N ALA A 143 -12.62 -23.25 -33.27
CA ALA A 143 -13.16 -23.14 -34.62
C ALA A 143 -12.35 -23.96 -35.64
N GLY A 144 -11.02 -23.88 -35.60
CA GLY A 144 -10.12 -24.63 -36.46
C GLY A 144 -10.21 -26.14 -36.20
N GLY A 145 -10.15 -26.56 -34.93
CA GLY A 145 -10.26 -27.98 -34.54
C GLY A 145 -11.61 -28.56 -34.90
N GLY A 146 -12.72 -27.85 -34.61
CA GLY A 146 -14.06 -28.29 -34.97
C GLY A 146 -14.25 -28.42 -36.48
N ALA A 147 -13.73 -27.47 -37.28
CA ALA A 147 -13.78 -27.51 -38.72
C ALA A 147 -12.98 -28.70 -39.31
N LEU A 148 -11.78 -28.95 -38.78
CA LEU A 148 -10.94 -30.08 -39.23
C LEU A 148 -11.59 -31.45 -38.94
N VAL A 149 -12.07 -31.66 -37.71
CA VAL A 149 -12.74 -32.92 -37.34
C VAL A 149 -13.99 -33.16 -38.19
N SER A 150 -14.83 -32.12 -38.38
CA SER A 150 -16.03 -32.23 -39.16
C SER A 150 -15.77 -32.34 -40.67
N ALA A 151 -14.66 -31.77 -41.18
CA ALA A 151 -14.24 -31.92 -42.56
C ALA A 151 -13.79 -33.36 -42.85
N LEU A 152 -13.07 -33.99 -41.93
CA LEU A 152 -12.64 -35.38 -42.05
C LEU A 152 -13.86 -36.35 -42.02
N ALA A 153 -14.89 -36.00 -41.22
CA ALA A 153 -16.08 -36.87 -41.08
C ALA A 153 -17.11 -36.69 -42.21
N ALA A 154 -17.32 -35.48 -42.72
CA ALA A 154 -18.40 -35.14 -43.64
C ALA A 154 -17.97 -34.20 -44.77
N GLY A 155 -16.70 -34.09 -45.05
CA GLY A 155 -16.12 -33.24 -46.11
C GLY A 155 -16.32 -31.74 -45.88
N GLY A 156 -16.25 -30.95 -46.95
CA GLY A 156 -16.36 -29.50 -46.88
C GLY A 156 -17.64 -28.96 -46.24
N LYS A 157 -18.76 -29.66 -46.35
CA LYS A 157 -20.03 -29.30 -45.67
C LYS A 157 -19.94 -29.47 -44.15
N GLY A 158 -19.18 -30.47 -43.69
CA GLY A 158 -18.89 -30.67 -42.27
C GLY A 158 -18.09 -29.54 -41.67
N ALA A 159 -17.11 -29.01 -42.40
CA ALA A 159 -16.30 -27.90 -41.95
C ALA A 159 -17.09 -26.59 -41.70
N LEU A 160 -18.11 -26.34 -42.53
CA LEU A 160 -18.99 -25.18 -42.39
C LEU A 160 -19.87 -25.25 -41.11
N ILE A 161 -20.20 -26.44 -40.65
CA ILE A 161 -21.01 -26.67 -39.45
C ILE A 161 -20.11 -26.78 -38.21
N GLY A 162 -19.00 -27.51 -38.32
CA GLY A 162 -18.07 -27.76 -37.21
C GLY A 162 -17.30 -26.55 -36.77
N GLY A 163 -17.00 -25.60 -37.67
CA GLY A 163 -16.33 -24.35 -37.33
C GLY A 163 -17.12 -23.50 -36.31
N PRO A 164 -18.36 -23.10 -36.58
CA PRO A 164 -19.19 -22.36 -35.64
C PRO A 164 -19.43 -23.10 -34.31
N ILE A 165 -19.67 -24.43 -34.34
CA ILE A 165 -19.84 -25.23 -33.12
C ILE A 165 -18.55 -25.25 -32.28
N GLY A 166 -17.40 -25.45 -32.92
CA GLY A 166 -16.10 -25.42 -32.26
C GLY A 166 -15.77 -24.03 -31.70
N ALA A 167 -16.14 -22.96 -32.41
CA ALA A 167 -15.97 -21.59 -31.93
C ALA A 167 -16.83 -21.33 -30.67
N GLY A 168 -18.12 -21.82 -30.67
CA GLY A 168 -19.00 -21.74 -29.51
C GLY A 168 -18.42 -22.46 -28.29
N ALA A 169 -17.90 -23.69 -28.50
CA ALA A 169 -17.22 -24.42 -27.44
C ALA A 169 -15.98 -23.73 -26.94
N GLY A 170 -15.17 -23.07 -27.83
CA GLY A 170 -14.02 -22.28 -27.47
C GLY A 170 -14.37 -21.04 -26.64
N ILE A 171 -15.49 -20.39 -26.95
CA ILE A 171 -16.01 -19.26 -26.15
C ILE A 171 -16.46 -19.75 -24.77
N ALA A 172 -17.21 -20.87 -24.71
CA ALA A 172 -17.62 -21.44 -23.43
C ALA A 172 -16.44 -21.87 -22.58
N ALA A 173 -15.44 -22.51 -23.15
CA ALA A 173 -14.19 -22.87 -22.46
C ALA A 173 -13.43 -21.62 -21.97
N ALA A 174 -13.36 -20.56 -22.77
CA ALA A 174 -12.76 -19.29 -22.36
C ALA A 174 -13.51 -18.63 -21.21
N ALA A 175 -14.86 -18.74 -21.19
CA ALA A 175 -15.69 -18.23 -20.10
C ALA A 175 -15.54 -19.05 -18.81
N LEU A 176 -15.44 -20.39 -18.93
CA LEU A 176 -15.28 -21.30 -17.80
C LEU A 176 -13.90 -21.25 -17.19
N THR A 177 -12.84 -21.02 -17.97
CA THR A 177 -11.45 -20.94 -17.48
C THR A 177 -11.11 -19.66 -16.73
N GLY A 178 -12.07 -18.76 -16.57
CA GLY A 178 -12.16 -17.84 -15.48
C GLY A 178 -11.45 -16.52 -15.59
N LYS A 179 -11.66 -15.78 -14.53
CA LYS A 179 -11.10 -14.47 -14.22
C LYS A 179 -9.58 -14.55 -14.08
N LYS A 180 -8.89 -13.53 -14.55
CA LYS A 180 -7.45 -13.31 -14.29
C LYS A 180 -7.28 -12.20 -13.27
N ASP A 181 -7.80 -12.46 -12.09
CA ASP A 181 -7.52 -11.61 -10.95
C ASP A 181 -6.05 -11.75 -10.56
N PHE A 182 -5.49 -10.75 -9.93
CA PHE A 182 -4.13 -10.82 -9.41
C PHE A 182 -4.11 -10.61 -7.90
N VAL A 183 -3.06 -11.13 -7.30
CA VAL A 183 -2.75 -10.97 -5.90
C VAL A 183 -1.45 -10.18 -5.80
N LEU A 184 -1.42 -9.22 -4.90
CA LEU A 184 -0.21 -8.61 -4.36
C LEU A 184 0.12 -9.38 -3.07
N PRO A 185 1.15 -10.22 -3.04
CA PRO A 185 1.53 -10.94 -1.83
C PRO A 185 1.95 -9.98 -0.72
N ALA A 186 1.88 -10.43 0.53
CA ALA A 186 2.60 -9.77 1.61
C ALA A 186 4.07 -9.59 1.23
N GLU A 187 4.76 -8.65 1.82
CA GLU A 187 6.14 -8.28 1.52
C GLU A 187 6.35 -7.61 0.13
N THR A 188 5.27 -7.39 -0.65
CA THR A 188 5.38 -6.67 -1.91
C THR A 188 5.80 -5.23 -1.67
N LEU A 189 6.86 -4.80 -2.35
CA LEU A 189 7.34 -3.42 -2.30
C LEU A 189 6.51 -2.53 -3.23
N LEU A 190 6.02 -1.43 -2.70
CA LEU A 190 5.26 -0.41 -3.41
C LEU A 190 5.92 0.95 -3.18
N THR A 191 5.97 1.78 -4.21
CA THR A 191 6.49 3.15 -4.08
C THR A 191 5.36 4.13 -4.34
N PHE A 192 5.20 5.08 -3.43
CA PHE A 192 4.22 6.16 -3.51
C PHE A 192 4.96 7.50 -3.51
N GLU A 193 4.40 8.47 -4.20
CA GLU A 193 4.93 9.83 -4.26
C GLU A 193 4.03 10.76 -3.45
N LEU A 194 4.64 11.53 -2.55
CA LEU A 194 3.93 12.51 -1.72
C LEU A 194 3.45 13.69 -2.60
N MET A 195 2.16 13.99 -2.57
CA MET A 195 1.57 15.06 -3.37
C MET A 195 1.63 16.43 -2.68
N ASN A 196 1.55 16.45 -1.36
CA ASN A 196 1.58 17.66 -0.55
C ASN A 196 2.70 17.56 0.50
N PRO A 197 3.33 18.69 0.88
CA PRO A 197 4.33 18.68 1.94
C PRO A 197 3.70 18.30 3.29
N VAL A 198 4.46 17.57 4.11
CA VAL A 198 4.04 17.12 5.45
C VAL A 198 5.12 17.48 6.45
N ASN A 199 4.73 18.09 7.57
CA ASN A 199 5.66 18.40 8.68
C ASN A 199 5.65 17.22 9.66
N VAL A 200 6.81 16.65 9.92
CA VAL A 200 7.02 15.53 10.82
C VAL A 200 7.94 15.96 11.96
N GLU A 201 7.58 15.67 13.19
CA GLU A 201 8.44 15.90 14.36
C GLU A 201 9.46 14.76 14.49
N VAL A 202 10.74 15.13 14.43
CA VAL A 202 11.85 14.21 14.57
C VAL A 202 12.43 14.34 15.97
N LYS A 203 12.50 13.24 16.72
CA LYS A 203 13.25 13.23 17.98
C LYS A 203 14.74 13.27 17.65
N GLY A 204 15.41 14.33 18.13
CA GLY A 204 16.87 14.45 18.10
C GLY A 204 17.54 13.51 19.12
#